data_7b729acd4638e08861caf4744404ca46
#
_entry.id   7b729acd4638e08861caf4744404ca46
#
_cell.length_a   1.000
_cell.length_b   1.000
_cell.length_c   1.000
_cell.angle_alpha   90.00
_cell.angle_beta   90.00
_cell.angle_gamma   90.00
#
_symmetry.space_group_name_H-M   'P 1'
#
loop_
_entity.id
_entity.type
_entity.pdbx_description
1 polymer ?
#
loop_
_entity_poly.entity_id
_entity_poly.type
_entity_poly.pdbx_seq_one_letter_code
_entity_poly.pdbx_strand_id
1 'polypeptide(L)'
;MEQHCSLTQERLKEVLDYNPDTGFFTWIESLANRALEGSRAGTRDGDGYIQIGIDGRRYFAHRLAILYTDGYLPENTVDHIDRVPWHNWRLNLREASYQCQQRNCKMRSDNTSGAKGIYWHKLTRKWIARICVNGKMRNLGLYTSILDAAFARFAAEQCLGFPECDIHSSAKQYIDSRGGWKWSCL
;
A
#
# COMPACT_ATOMS: atom_id res chain seq x y z
N MET A 1 6.59 -21.24 29.95
CA MET A 1 6.23 -20.01 29.20
C MET A 1 7.32 -19.79 28.18
N GLU A 2 7.15 -20.27 26.95
CA GLU A 2 8.10 -20.03 25.89
C GLU A 2 8.05 -18.54 25.53
N GLN A 3 9.16 -17.85 25.72
CA GLN A 3 9.35 -16.49 25.25
C GLN A 3 9.18 -16.54 23.74
N HIS A 4 8.15 -15.88 23.22
CA HIS A 4 7.94 -15.67 21.81
C HIS A 4 9.09 -14.78 21.28
N CYS A 5 10.23 -15.40 20.98
CA CYS A 5 11.33 -14.70 20.36
C CYS A 5 10.87 -14.27 18.96
N SER A 6 10.69 -12.98 18.74
CA SER A 6 10.49 -12.41 17.41
C SER A 6 11.76 -12.62 16.60
N LEU A 7 11.64 -12.89 15.30
CA LEU A 7 12.79 -13.00 14.40
C LEU A 7 13.65 -11.74 14.50
N THR A 8 14.94 -11.89 14.77
CA THR A 8 15.90 -10.78 14.83
C THR A 8 16.53 -10.54 13.46
N GLN A 9 17.10 -9.35 13.26
CA GLN A 9 17.83 -9.00 12.03
C GLN A 9 19.05 -9.89 11.85
N GLU A 10 19.77 -10.19 12.93
CA GLU A 10 20.95 -11.06 12.93
C GLU A 10 20.58 -12.45 12.42
N ARG A 11 19.51 -13.05 13.01
CA ARG A 11 19.04 -14.38 12.57
C ARG A 11 18.57 -14.39 11.13
N LEU A 12 17.90 -13.33 10.69
CA LEU A 12 17.49 -13.18 9.29
C LEU A 12 18.69 -13.15 8.35
N LYS A 13 19.75 -12.40 8.70
CA LYS A 13 21.00 -12.27 7.92
C LYS A 13 21.88 -13.53 7.95
N GLU A 14 21.73 -14.39 8.95
CA GLU A 14 22.40 -15.69 8.98
C GLU A 14 21.85 -16.65 7.91
N VAL A 15 20.57 -16.61 7.63
CA VAL A 15 19.90 -17.62 6.78
C VAL A 15 19.56 -17.10 5.38
N LEU A 16 19.43 -15.78 5.21
CA LEU A 16 19.01 -15.15 3.95
C LEU A 16 19.89 -13.96 3.59
N ASP A 17 20.26 -13.89 2.33
CA ASP A 17 20.75 -12.67 1.70
C ASP A 17 19.59 -11.93 1.01
N TYR A 18 19.61 -10.60 1.11
CA TYR A 18 18.57 -9.75 0.52
C TYR A 18 19.18 -8.67 -0.38
N ASN A 19 18.72 -8.62 -1.61
CA ASN A 19 19.10 -7.58 -2.55
C ASN A 19 18.05 -6.44 -2.53
N PRO A 20 18.38 -5.23 -2.04
CA PRO A 20 17.44 -4.13 -1.88
C PRO A 20 16.95 -3.53 -3.20
N ASP A 21 17.68 -3.70 -4.31
CA ASP A 21 17.33 -3.16 -5.63
C ASP A 21 16.33 -4.06 -6.37
N THR A 22 16.45 -5.38 -6.17
CA THR A 22 15.55 -6.36 -6.81
C THR A 22 14.43 -6.82 -5.90
N GLY A 23 14.59 -6.68 -4.59
CA GLY A 23 13.63 -7.15 -3.58
C GLY A 23 13.65 -8.67 -3.38
N PHE A 24 14.68 -9.37 -3.87
CA PHE A 24 14.76 -10.82 -3.77
C PHE A 24 15.56 -11.25 -2.55
N PHE A 25 15.08 -12.32 -1.93
CA PHE A 25 15.79 -13.08 -0.90
C PHE A 25 16.38 -14.36 -1.49
N THR A 26 17.58 -14.69 -1.06
CA THR A 26 18.31 -15.89 -1.49
C THR A 26 18.78 -16.63 -0.25
N TRP A 27 18.68 -17.96 -0.23
CA TRP A 27 19.16 -18.77 0.87
C TRP A 27 20.69 -18.77 0.91
N ILE A 28 21.26 -18.47 2.09
CA ILE A 28 22.73 -18.52 2.31
C ILE A 28 23.20 -19.95 2.53
N GLU A 29 22.35 -20.78 3.14
CA GLU A 29 22.62 -22.19 3.38
C GLU A 29 21.39 -23.06 3.10
N SER A 30 21.61 -24.35 2.89
CA SER A 30 20.52 -25.31 2.66
C SER A 30 19.87 -25.71 3.99
N LEU A 31 18.68 -25.19 4.28
CA LEU A 31 17.94 -25.52 5.48
C LEU A 31 16.94 -26.67 5.31
N ALA A 32 16.50 -26.96 4.07
CA ALA A 32 15.55 -28.01 3.75
C ALA A 32 15.54 -28.29 2.24
N ASN A 33 14.85 -29.36 1.78
CA ASN A 33 14.75 -29.72 0.36
C ASN A 33 14.25 -28.59 -0.58
N ARG A 34 13.56 -27.59 -0.08
CA ARG A 34 13.06 -26.43 -0.84
C ARG A 34 13.77 -25.12 -0.50
N ALA A 35 14.75 -25.16 0.41
CA ALA A 35 15.56 -24.04 0.86
C ALA A 35 17.02 -24.38 0.58
N LEU A 36 17.36 -24.45 -0.70
CA LEU A 36 18.71 -24.78 -1.13
C LEU A 36 19.57 -23.53 -1.21
N GLU A 37 20.81 -23.62 -0.78
CA GLU A 37 21.81 -22.55 -0.91
C GLU A 37 21.81 -21.95 -2.32
N GLY A 38 21.87 -20.64 -2.43
CA GLY A 38 21.85 -19.89 -3.67
C GLY A 38 20.47 -19.84 -4.37
N SER A 39 19.46 -20.59 -3.89
CA SER A 39 18.13 -20.54 -4.48
C SER A 39 17.31 -19.36 -3.95
N ARG A 40 16.40 -18.85 -4.79
CA ARG A 40 15.48 -17.78 -4.39
C ARG A 40 14.54 -18.27 -3.29
N ALA A 41 14.46 -17.49 -2.22
CA ALA A 41 13.60 -17.79 -1.09
C ALA A 41 12.16 -17.28 -1.30
N GLY A 42 11.21 -18.06 -0.80
CA GLY A 42 9.81 -17.68 -0.71
C GLY A 42 8.92 -18.24 -1.82
N THR A 43 7.64 -18.28 -1.49
CA THR A 43 6.56 -18.72 -2.38
C THR A 43 5.49 -17.64 -2.43
N ARG A 44 4.86 -17.50 -3.60
CA ARG A 44 3.77 -16.54 -3.79
C ARG A 44 2.47 -17.14 -3.25
N ASP A 45 1.74 -16.38 -2.44
CA ASP A 45 0.42 -16.76 -1.97
C ASP A 45 -0.70 -16.39 -2.98
N GLY A 46 -1.96 -16.68 -2.63
CA GLY A 46 -3.12 -16.45 -3.48
C GLY A 46 -3.38 -14.95 -3.79
N ASP A 47 -2.94 -14.07 -2.92
CA ASP A 47 -3.07 -12.61 -3.06
C ASP A 47 -1.84 -11.98 -3.76
N GLY A 48 -0.84 -12.79 -4.06
CA GLY A 48 0.36 -12.39 -4.78
C GLY A 48 1.53 -11.97 -3.90
N TYR A 49 1.41 -12.02 -2.58
CA TYR A 49 2.51 -11.72 -1.67
C TYR A 49 3.52 -12.87 -1.60
N ILE A 50 4.78 -12.52 -1.39
CA ILE A 50 5.83 -13.53 -1.17
C ILE A 50 5.91 -13.83 0.32
N GLN A 51 5.83 -15.12 0.68
CA GLN A 51 6.02 -15.63 2.03
C GLN A 51 7.25 -16.51 2.12
N ILE A 52 8.06 -16.33 3.17
CA ILE A 52 9.29 -17.07 3.45
C ILE A 52 9.14 -17.75 4.81
N GLY A 53 9.43 -19.05 4.87
CA GLY A 53 9.42 -19.82 6.12
C GLY A 53 10.79 -19.79 6.77
N ILE A 54 10.91 -19.28 8.01
CA ILE A 54 12.13 -19.26 8.80
C ILE A 54 11.80 -19.83 10.19
N ASP A 55 12.58 -20.79 10.66
CA ASP A 55 12.45 -21.39 11.99
C ASP A 55 11.00 -21.83 12.32
N GLY A 56 10.35 -22.49 11.35
CA GLY A 56 8.99 -23.01 11.48
C GLY A 56 7.85 -21.96 11.38
N ARG A 57 8.17 -20.70 11.13
CA ARG A 57 7.19 -19.61 10.98
C ARG A 57 7.23 -19.02 9.57
N ARG A 58 6.10 -18.47 9.15
CA ARG A 58 5.99 -17.77 7.85
C ARG A 58 5.99 -16.27 8.06
N TYR A 59 6.79 -15.58 7.24
CA TYR A 59 6.91 -14.13 7.23
C TYR A 59 6.67 -13.60 5.82
N PHE A 60 6.06 -12.45 5.72
CA PHE A 60 5.96 -11.75 4.43
C PHE A 60 7.29 -11.12 4.04
N ALA A 61 7.72 -11.32 2.80
CA ALA A 61 9.00 -10.82 2.29
C ALA A 61 9.16 -9.30 2.41
N HIS A 62 8.08 -8.51 2.17
CA HIS A 62 8.12 -7.07 2.35
C HIS A 62 8.42 -6.64 3.79
N ARG A 63 7.96 -7.39 4.80
CA ARG A 63 8.29 -7.13 6.21
C ARG A 63 9.72 -7.52 6.54
N LEU A 64 10.18 -8.65 5.99
CA LEU A 64 11.58 -9.08 6.11
C LEU A 64 12.55 -8.11 5.44
N ALA A 65 12.17 -7.48 4.33
CA ALA A 65 12.98 -6.48 3.66
C ALA A 65 13.27 -5.28 4.58
N ILE A 66 12.26 -4.79 5.32
CA ILE A 66 12.44 -3.72 6.30
C ILE A 66 13.29 -4.21 7.49
N LEU A 67 13.00 -5.41 8.03
CA LEU A 67 13.83 -5.96 9.10
C LEU A 67 15.28 -6.10 8.67
N TYR A 68 15.55 -6.54 7.44
CA TYR A 68 16.90 -6.73 6.92
C TYR A 68 17.67 -5.42 6.77
N THR A 69 17.02 -4.37 6.23
CA THR A 69 17.66 -3.08 5.94
C THR A 69 17.65 -2.13 7.13
N ASP A 70 16.52 -2.00 7.81
CA ASP A 70 16.27 -0.96 8.79
C ASP A 70 16.43 -1.47 10.25
N GLY A 71 16.51 -2.81 10.44
CA GLY A 71 16.80 -3.42 11.74
C GLY A 71 15.61 -3.62 12.67
N TYR A 72 14.40 -3.37 12.21
CA TYR A 72 13.20 -3.58 13.01
C TYR A 72 12.07 -4.23 12.20
N LEU A 73 11.21 -4.98 12.89
CA LEU A 73 10.01 -5.53 12.26
C LEU A 73 8.88 -4.52 12.37
N PRO A 74 8.31 -4.04 11.25
CA PRO A 74 7.26 -3.01 11.26
C PRO A 74 6.07 -3.41 12.14
N GLU A 75 5.62 -2.53 13.04
CA GLU A 75 4.37 -2.73 13.78
C GLU A 75 3.15 -2.50 12.89
N ASN A 76 3.24 -1.50 12.03
CA ASN A 76 2.20 -1.15 11.08
C ASN A 76 2.20 -2.06 9.86
N THR A 77 1.20 -1.88 9.01
CA THR A 77 1.15 -2.54 7.71
C THR A 77 2.21 -1.95 6.78
N VAL A 78 2.80 -2.80 5.94
CA VAL A 78 3.72 -2.38 4.87
C VAL A 78 2.94 -2.34 3.56
N ASP A 79 3.02 -1.21 2.86
CA ASP A 79 2.36 -0.96 1.57
C ASP A 79 3.39 -0.94 0.44
N HIS A 80 2.99 -1.43 -0.74
CA HIS A 80 3.78 -1.36 -1.96
C HIS A 80 3.38 -0.10 -2.74
N ILE A 81 4.33 0.80 -2.99
CA ILE A 81 4.09 2.08 -3.66
C ILE A 81 3.52 1.87 -5.06
N ASP A 82 4.02 0.88 -5.79
CA ASP A 82 3.56 0.51 -7.13
C ASP A 82 2.32 -0.40 -7.15
N ARG A 83 1.80 -0.80 -5.98
CA ARG A 83 0.64 -1.71 -5.81
C ARG A 83 0.85 -3.13 -6.35
N VAL A 84 2.10 -3.58 -6.48
CA VAL A 84 2.44 -4.93 -6.93
C VAL A 84 2.99 -5.75 -5.76
N PRO A 85 2.24 -6.74 -5.22
CA PRO A 85 2.52 -7.39 -3.94
C PRO A 85 3.85 -8.16 -3.86
N TRP A 86 4.46 -8.49 -4.99
CA TRP A 86 5.72 -9.25 -5.05
C TRP A 86 6.94 -8.36 -5.35
N HIS A 87 6.78 -7.05 -5.49
CA HIS A 87 7.84 -6.09 -5.71
C HIS A 87 8.40 -5.59 -4.39
N ASN A 88 9.30 -6.37 -3.80
CA ASN A 88 9.79 -6.16 -2.44
C ASN A 88 11.11 -5.39 -2.36
N TRP A 89 11.55 -4.64 -3.41
CA TRP A 89 12.71 -3.78 -3.27
C TRP A 89 12.46 -2.65 -2.27
N ARG A 90 13.51 -2.28 -1.53
CA ARG A 90 13.34 -1.41 -0.34
C ARG A 90 12.66 -0.08 -0.62
N LEU A 91 13.00 0.58 -1.74
CA LEU A 91 12.42 1.89 -2.10
C LEU A 91 10.94 1.82 -2.50
N ASN A 92 10.42 0.63 -2.80
CA ASN A 92 9.00 0.42 -3.11
C ASN A 92 8.15 0.17 -1.85
N LEU A 93 8.79 -0.02 -0.69
CA LEU A 93 8.13 -0.38 0.54
C LEU A 93 8.06 0.82 1.50
N ARG A 94 6.87 1.06 2.02
CA ARG A 94 6.65 2.07 3.06
C ARG A 94 5.74 1.51 4.15
N GLU A 95 5.97 1.96 5.37
CA GLU A 95 4.98 1.73 6.41
C GLU A 95 3.76 2.61 6.17
N ALA A 96 2.60 2.02 6.24
CA ALA A 96 1.34 2.72 6.09
C ALA A 96 0.41 2.37 7.25
N SER A 97 -0.30 3.38 7.77
CA SER A 97 -1.37 3.10 8.70
C SER A 97 -2.47 2.27 7.99
N TYR A 98 -3.21 1.49 8.76
CA TYR A 98 -4.36 0.75 8.23
C TYR A 98 -5.34 1.64 7.45
N GLN A 99 -5.52 2.89 7.90
CA GLN A 99 -6.34 3.88 7.20
C GLN A 99 -5.77 4.24 5.83
N CYS A 100 -4.45 4.41 5.71
CA CYS A 100 -3.79 4.72 4.45
C CYS A 100 -3.92 3.54 3.47
N GLN A 101 -3.74 2.31 3.95
CA GLN A 101 -3.90 1.10 3.14
C GLN A 101 -5.34 0.94 2.62
N GLN A 102 -6.36 1.17 3.45
CA GLN A 102 -7.76 1.17 3.03
C GLN A 102 -8.07 2.23 1.95
N ARG A 103 -7.37 3.34 1.97
CA ARG A 103 -7.49 4.40 0.96
C ARG A 103 -6.82 4.01 -0.37
N ASN A 104 -5.70 3.28 -0.30
CA ASN A 104 -4.93 2.84 -1.46
C ASN A 104 -5.49 1.57 -2.14
N CYS A 105 -6.49 0.89 -1.56
CA CYS A 105 -7.08 -0.28 -2.19
C CYS A 105 -7.59 0.05 -3.62
N LYS A 106 -7.63 -0.96 -4.50
CA LYS A 106 -8.14 -0.79 -5.87
C LYS A 106 -9.55 -0.21 -5.86
N MET A 107 -9.85 0.60 -6.87
CA MET A 107 -11.22 1.06 -7.11
C MET A 107 -12.11 -0.14 -7.39
N ARG A 108 -13.32 -0.14 -6.84
CA ARG A 108 -14.29 -1.21 -7.06
C ARG A 108 -14.68 -1.26 -8.54
N SER A 109 -14.94 -2.45 -9.04
CA SER A 109 -15.36 -2.66 -10.44
C SER A 109 -16.72 -2.03 -10.79
N ASP A 110 -17.57 -1.82 -9.76
CA ASP A 110 -18.88 -1.14 -9.90
C ASP A 110 -18.80 0.39 -9.80
N ASN A 111 -17.60 0.97 -9.67
CA ASN A 111 -17.42 2.42 -9.64
C ASN A 111 -17.59 3.02 -11.03
N THR A 112 -18.66 3.78 -11.22
CA THR A 112 -19.00 4.45 -12.49
C THR A 112 -18.46 5.88 -12.60
N SER A 113 -17.98 6.47 -11.49
CA SER A 113 -17.48 7.85 -11.49
C SER A 113 -16.01 7.98 -11.92
N GLY A 114 -15.22 6.90 -11.83
CA GLY A 114 -13.79 6.93 -12.04
C GLY A 114 -12.98 7.51 -10.87
N ALA A 115 -13.63 7.89 -9.75
CA ALA A 115 -12.97 8.37 -8.54
C ALA A 115 -13.67 7.82 -7.29
N LYS A 116 -12.87 7.48 -6.26
CA LYS A 116 -13.41 6.97 -4.99
C LYS A 116 -14.15 8.05 -4.22
N GLY A 117 -15.28 7.67 -3.62
CA GLY A 117 -16.08 8.57 -2.79
C GLY A 117 -16.89 9.60 -3.59
N ILE A 118 -17.01 9.43 -4.90
CA ILE A 118 -17.84 10.25 -5.77
C ILE A 118 -18.91 9.36 -6.39
N TYR A 119 -20.18 9.78 -6.28
CA TYR A 119 -21.33 9.01 -6.74
C TYR A 119 -22.37 9.92 -7.40
N TRP A 120 -23.07 9.40 -8.41
CA TRP A 120 -24.23 10.08 -8.97
C TRP A 120 -25.44 9.92 -8.06
N HIS A 121 -26.00 11.03 -7.60
CA HIS A 121 -27.18 11.04 -6.75
C HIS A 121 -28.43 11.22 -7.63
N LYS A 122 -29.18 10.15 -7.84
CA LYS A 122 -30.30 10.08 -8.79
C LYS A 122 -31.41 11.11 -8.52
N LEU A 123 -31.77 11.31 -7.25
CA LEU A 123 -32.88 12.24 -6.88
C LEU A 123 -32.54 13.70 -7.15
N THR A 124 -31.33 14.14 -6.82
CA THR A 124 -30.91 15.53 -7.03
C THR A 124 -30.27 15.76 -8.38
N ARG A 125 -30.02 14.69 -9.16
CA ARG A 125 -29.28 14.72 -10.44
C ARG A 125 -27.97 15.50 -10.33
N LYS A 126 -27.21 15.21 -9.26
CA LYS A 126 -25.92 15.83 -8.95
C LYS A 126 -24.90 14.78 -8.51
N TRP A 127 -23.63 15.11 -8.62
CA TRP A 127 -22.54 14.33 -8.07
C TRP A 127 -22.40 14.62 -6.58
N ILE A 128 -22.34 13.57 -5.75
CA ILE A 128 -22.07 13.69 -4.32
C ILE A 128 -20.63 13.27 -4.07
N ALA A 129 -19.87 14.09 -3.34
CA ALA A 129 -18.54 13.74 -2.84
C ALA A 129 -18.62 13.41 -1.35
N ARG A 130 -17.97 12.31 -0.94
CA ARG A 130 -17.92 11.85 0.45
C ARG A 130 -16.51 11.40 0.81
N ILE A 131 -16.16 11.50 2.08
CA ILE A 131 -14.90 11.03 2.65
C ILE A 131 -15.13 10.30 3.96
N CYS A 132 -14.43 9.19 4.18
CA CYS A 132 -14.46 8.49 5.46
C CYS A 132 -13.24 8.93 6.30
N VAL A 133 -13.50 9.45 7.50
CA VAL A 133 -12.48 9.90 8.44
C VAL A 133 -12.76 9.26 9.79
N ASN A 134 -11.80 8.51 10.32
CA ASN A 134 -11.91 7.80 11.60
C ASN A 134 -13.21 6.95 11.70
N GLY A 135 -13.50 6.19 10.63
CA GLY A 135 -14.69 5.35 10.53
C GLY A 135 -16.01 6.09 10.29
N LYS A 136 -16.01 7.43 10.26
CA LYS A 136 -17.21 8.24 10.05
C LYS A 136 -17.24 8.81 8.64
N MET A 137 -18.37 8.61 7.93
CA MET A 137 -18.57 9.16 6.61
C MET A 137 -18.96 10.63 6.70
N ARG A 138 -18.20 11.51 6.02
CA ARG A 138 -18.52 12.95 5.88
C ARG A 138 -18.95 13.26 4.47
N ASN A 139 -20.04 14.04 4.35
CA ASN A 139 -20.51 14.56 3.07
C ASN A 139 -19.79 15.87 2.77
N LEU A 140 -19.18 15.97 1.59
CA LEU A 140 -18.41 17.15 1.14
C LEU A 140 -19.25 18.08 0.26
N GLY A 141 -20.43 17.64 -0.18
CA GLY A 141 -21.35 18.44 -0.98
C GLY A 141 -21.95 17.72 -2.19
N LEU A 142 -22.81 18.46 -2.89
CA LEU A 142 -23.46 18.06 -4.13
C LEU A 142 -23.04 19.01 -5.25
N TYR A 143 -22.52 18.45 -6.34
CA TYR A 143 -21.91 19.20 -7.44
C TYR A 143 -22.62 18.89 -8.77
N THR A 144 -22.74 19.87 -9.63
CA THR A 144 -23.27 19.69 -10.99
C THR A 144 -22.22 19.03 -11.90
N SER A 145 -20.94 19.30 -11.66
CA SER A 145 -19.83 18.70 -12.37
C SER A 145 -19.15 17.60 -11.51
N ILE A 146 -18.81 16.50 -12.14
CA ILE A 146 -18.00 15.45 -11.51
C ILE A 146 -16.56 15.95 -11.21
N LEU A 147 -16.05 16.88 -12.01
CA LEU A 147 -14.74 17.49 -11.80
C LEU A 147 -14.71 18.31 -10.51
N ASP A 148 -15.76 19.11 -10.26
CA ASP A 148 -15.89 19.88 -9.00
C ASP A 148 -15.99 18.95 -7.79
N ALA A 149 -16.74 17.86 -7.92
CA ALA A 149 -16.80 16.83 -6.89
C ALA A 149 -15.42 16.19 -6.62
N ALA A 150 -14.62 15.99 -7.68
CA ALA A 150 -13.26 15.46 -7.55
C ALA A 150 -12.32 16.46 -6.88
N PHE A 151 -12.40 17.74 -7.22
CA PHE A 151 -11.63 18.79 -6.53
C PHE A 151 -11.99 18.89 -5.06
N ALA A 152 -13.29 18.91 -4.72
CA ALA A 152 -13.74 18.94 -3.32
C ALA A 152 -13.24 17.70 -2.54
N ARG A 153 -13.27 16.54 -3.18
CA ARG A 153 -12.75 15.31 -2.59
C ARG A 153 -11.23 15.38 -2.37
N PHE A 154 -10.48 15.81 -3.36
CA PHE A 154 -9.03 15.96 -3.28
C PHE A 154 -8.62 17.01 -2.23
N ALA A 155 -9.26 18.18 -2.21
CA ALA A 155 -9.03 19.20 -1.20
C ALA A 155 -9.28 18.68 0.23
N ALA A 156 -10.35 17.92 0.43
CA ALA A 156 -10.64 17.31 1.72
C ALA A 156 -9.56 16.27 2.11
N GLU A 157 -9.01 15.52 1.18
CA GLU A 157 -7.89 14.62 1.42
C GLU A 157 -6.66 15.40 1.92
N GLN A 158 -6.32 16.52 1.30
CA GLN A 158 -5.22 17.39 1.71
C GLN A 158 -5.42 17.96 3.13
N CYS A 159 -6.59 18.55 3.39
CA CYS A 159 -6.91 19.18 4.68
C CYS A 159 -6.97 18.18 5.86
N LEU A 160 -7.22 16.90 5.58
CA LEU A 160 -7.37 15.86 6.60
C LEU A 160 -6.11 15.05 6.85
N GLY A 161 -4.95 15.54 6.44
CA GLY A 161 -3.66 14.93 6.71
C GLY A 161 -3.45 13.61 5.95
N PHE A 162 -3.80 13.56 4.66
CA PHE A 162 -3.55 12.43 3.76
C PHE A 162 -2.32 12.62 2.84
N PRO A 163 -1.27 13.38 3.23
CA PRO A 163 -0.18 13.71 2.31
C PRO A 163 0.56 12.47 1.80
N GLU A 164 0.70 11.45 2.63
CA GLU A 164 1.38 10.19 2.24
C GLU A 164 0.54 9.31 1.28
N CYS A 165 -0.77 9.59 1.18
CA CYS A 165 -1.67 8.89 0.26
C CYS A 165 -1.87 9.63 -1.07
N ASP A 166 -1.29 10.81 -1.25
CA ASP A 166 -1.52 11.69 -2.41
C ASP A 166 -1.11 11.08 -3.76
N ILE A 167 -0.03 10.32 -3.78
CA ILE A 167 0.48 9.68 -5.00
C ILE A 167 -0.58 8.77 -5.63
N HIS A 168 -1.54 8.30 -4.84
CA HIS A 168 -2.56 7.34 -5.25
C HIS A 168 -4.00 7.83 -5.11
N SER A 169 -4.20 9.12 -4.81
CA SER A 169 -5.55 9.69 -4.77
C SER A 169 -6.26 9.50 -6.11
N SER A 170 -7.37 8.76 -6.10
CA SER A 170 -8.17 8.56 -7.31
C SER A 170 -8.85 9.83 -7.78
N ALA A 171 -9.13 10.77 -6.86
CA ALA A 171 -9.65 12.09 -7.19
C ALA A 171 -8.59 12.92 -7.93
N LYS A 172 -7.32 12.91 -7.44
CA LYS A 172 -6.20 13.56 -8.12
C LYS A 172 -5.97 12.96 -9.51
N GLN A 173 -5.90 11.63 -9.63
CA GLN A 173 -5.74 10.95 -10.91
C GLN A 173 -6.85 11.31 -11.90
N TYR A 174 -8.09 11.41 -11.42
CA TYR A 174 -9.23 11.84 -12.23
C TYR A 174 -9.06 13.28 -12.75
N ILE A 175 -8.65 14.21 -11.88
CA ILE A 175 -8.37 15.61 -12.23
C ILE A 175 -7.25 15.69 -13.28
N ASP A 176 -6.13 15.01 -13.04
CA ASP A 176 -4.97 15.01 -13.92
C ASP A 176 -5.30 14.44 -15.31
N SER A 177 -6.14 13.40 -15.39
CA SER A 177 -6.58 12.79 -16.65
C SER A 177 -7.47 13.70 -17.50
N ARG A 178 -8.06 14.73 -16.91
CA ARG A 178 -8.96 15.70 -17.57
C ARG A 178 -8.32 17.05 -17.85
N GLY A 179 -6.98 17.11 -17.83
CA GLY A 179 -6.23 18.33 -18.15
C GLY A 179 -6.04 19.26 -16.95
N GLY A 180 -5.84 18.66 -15.78
CA GLY A 180 -5.69 19.28 -14.46
C GLY A 180 -5.12 20.69 -14.46
N TRP A 181 -5.50 21.51 -13.50
CA TRP A 181 -4.99 22.86 -13.33
C TRP A 181 -3.46 22.85 -13.30
N LYS A 182 -2.82 23.45 -14.32
CA LYS A 182 -1.43 23.87 -14.20
C LYS A 182 -1.43 24.98 -13.15
N TRP A 183 -1.02 24.65 -11.93
CA TRP A 183 -0.63 25.65 -10.96
C TRP A 183 0.63 26.34 -11.55
N SER A 184 0.43 27.41 -12.29
CA SER A 184 1.49 28.39 -12.46
C SER A 184 1.62 29.06 -11.09
N CYS A 185 2.73 28.78 -10.41
CA CYS A 185 3.14 29.53 -9.23
C CYS A 185 3.13 31.02 -9.58
N LEU A 186 2.26 31.79 -8.94
CA LEU A 186 2.41 33.23 -8.79
C LEU A 186 3.26 33.47 -7.57
#